data_26670ef1e19b7ebbf38fc8291b50ed59
#
_entry.id   26670ef1e19b7ebbf38fc8291b50ed59
#
_cell.length_a   1.000
_cell.length_b   1.000
_cell.length_c   1.000
_cell.angle_alpha   90.00
_cell.angle_beta   90.00
_cell.angle_gamma   90.00
#
_symmetry.space_group_name_H-M   'P 1'
#
loop_
_entity.id
_entity.type
_entity.pdbx_description
1 polymer ?
#
loop_
_entity_poly.entity_id
_entity_poly.type
_entity_poly.pdbx_seq_one_letter_code
_entity_poly.pdbx_strand_id
1 'polypeptide(L)'
;MTINYSSGNDIIIPTNNTTYRGLKGDDIYVISKAIPSDTSLTIVDTEGKNTIQLTDGLEISSTKFSSSAFQITLSNGAIINISAADKNSYEIGGNITGGIRVDQKNYLEFSKLFGIQTFPKTGALSGDTNIVIKETSLGSNNIDFSWIEKTPDSIGLDDIEVNELMDFVKVPGFNTQAAILIQGHNIIAEYYDEGYDKSSLATSWSVAKSFTSTLIGIAIDEGYINSINDPITDYLPEWRGKDQDNILLKHLLAMQSGMDDHPLAGVVFSTNMVKYSLDRDIVRPPETAFSYSNEDSMLLGEILENATGLSVQDYADKKLFDILEVQDKWWTDQAGNTVTYASLDMTPRD
;
A
#
# COMPACT_ATOMS: atom_id res chain seq x y z
N MET A 1 12.04 -16.81 -16.40
CA MET A 1 12.19 -17.05 -14.93
C MET A 1 10.79 -17.19 -14.37
N THR A 2 10.56 -17.93 -13.29
CA THR A 2 9.27 -18.01 -12.62
C THR A 2 9.45 -17.53 -11.18
N ILE A 3 8.55 -16.68 -10.70
CA ILE A 3 8.46 -16.28 -9.30
C ILE A 3 7.36 -17.12 -8.66
N ASN A 4 7.72 -17.89 -7.64
CA ASN A 4 6.78 -18.63 -6.82
C ASN A 4 6.62 -17.90 -5.48
N TYR A 5 5.39 -17.74 -5.05
CA TYR A 5 5.04 -17.13 -3.76
C TYR A 5 4.88 -18.17 -2.66
N SER A 6 4.19 -17.85 -1.58
CA SER A 6 4.04 -18.76 -0.44
C SER A 6 3.01 -19.88 -0.72
N SER A 7 2.73 -20.71 0.27
CA SER A 7 1.60 -21.65 0.24
C SER A 7 0.38 -21.11 1.01
N GLY A 8 0.39 -19.85 1.41
CA GLY A 8 -0.69 -19.14 2.06
C GLY A 8 -1.34 -18.15 1.09
N ASN A 9 -2.28 -17.35 1.56
CA ASN A 9 -2.94 -16.33 0.76
C ASN A 9 -2.00 -15.14 0.54
N ASP A 10 -1.66 -14.85 -0.70
CA ASP A 10 -0.73 -13.79 -1.09
C ASP A 10 -1.45 -12.67 -1.86
N ILE A 11 -0.98 -11.43 -1.69
CA ILE A 11 -1.34 -10.31 -2.58
C ILE A 11 -0.14 -10.05 -3.49
N ILE A 12 -0.32 -10.26 -4.78
CA ILE A 12 0.74 -10.27 -5.78
C ILE A 12 0.54 -9.11 -6.74
N ILE A 13 1.50 -8.21 -6.82
CA ILE A 13 1.54 -7.11 -7.78
C ILE A 13 2.60 -7.44 -8.82
N PRO A 14 2.21 -7.95 -10.02
CA PRO A 14 3.16 -8.38 -11.03
C PRO A 14 3.77 -7.16 -11.74
N THR A 15 5.09 -6.99 -11.68
CA THR A 15 5.79 -5.86 -12.30
C THR A 15 6.95 -6.26 -13.21
N ASN A 16 7.32 -7.53 -13.27
CA ASN A 16 8.50 -8.00 -13.99
C ASN A 16 8.16 -8.88 -15.20
N ASN A 17 9.03 -8.90 -16.19
CA ASN A 17 8.97 -9.81 -17.34
C ASN A 17 9.18 -11.28 -16.93
N THR A 18 8.17 -11.90 -16.32
CA THR A 18 8.30 -13.27 -15.78
C THR A 18 6.95 -13.96 -15.63
N THR A 19 6.98 -15.19 -15.15
CA THR A 19 5.78 -15.96 -14.78
C THR A 19 5.59 -15.90 -13.26
N TYR A 20 4.38 -15.63 -12.84
CA TYR A 20 3.95 -15.52 -11.43
C TYR A 20 3.07 -16.72 -11.06
N ARG A 21 3.32 -17.30 -9.87
CA ARG A 21 2.54 -18.39 -9.28
C ARG A 21 2.37 -18.18 -7.80
N GLY A 22 1.14 -18.11 -7.31
CA GLY A 22 0.81 -18.05 -5.88
C GLY A 22 1.04 -19.38 -5.18
N LEU A 23 0.89 -20.51 -5.88
CA LEU A 23 0.90 -21.86 -5.36
C LEU A 23 -0.40 -22.21 -4.63
N LYS A 24 -0.33 -22.66 -3.36
CA LYS A 24 -1.53 -22.90 -2.55
C LYS A 24 -1.98 -21.63 -1.89
N GLY A 25 -3.24 -21.56 -1.58
CA GLY A 25 -3.86 -20.40 -0.96
C GLY A 25 -4.89 -19.75 -1.87
N ASP A 26 -5.60 -18.79 -1.35
CA ASP A 26 -6.52 -17.96 -2.11
C ASP A 26 -5.80 -16.64 -2.41
N ASP A 27 -5.18 -16.53 -3.59
CA ASP A 27 -4.26 -15.45 -3.94
C ASP A 27 -4.95 -14.34 -4.73
N ILE A 28 -4.45 -13.11 -4.59
CA ILE A 28 -4.96 -11.95 -5.32
C ILE A 28 -3.85 -11.38 -6.21
N TYR A 29 -4.08 -11.38 -7.52
CA TYR A 29 -3.19 -10.76 -8.50
C TYR A 29 -3.74 -9.40 -8.92
N VAL A 30 -3.02 -8.34 -8.59
CA VAL A 30 -3.43 -6.96 -8.85
C VAL A 30 -2.80 -6.43 -10.13
N ILE A 31 -3.59 -6.22 -11.16
CA ILE A 31 -3.19 -5.61 -12.43
C ILE A 31 -3.48 -4.11 -12.35
N SER A 32 -2.42 -3.30 -12.34
CA SER A 32 -2.49 -1.86 -12.14
C SER A 32 -1.62 -1.07 -13.13
N LYS A 33 -1.73 0.24 -13.11
CA LYS A 33 -0.87 1.16 -13.87
C LYS A 33 0.63 1.05 -13.49
N ALA A 34 0.94 0.46 -12.33
CA ALA A 34 2.32 0.29 -11.88
C ALA A 34 3.11 -0.73 -12.72
N ILE A 35 2.46 -1.50 -13.60
CA ILE A 35 3.13 -2.41 -14.52
C ILE A 35 3.92 -1.58 -15.55
N PRO A 36 5.28 -1.71 -15.58
CA PRO A 36 6.10 -0.91 -16.48
C PRO A 36 5.77 -1.15 -17.97
N SER A 37 6.00 -0.14 -18.81
CA SER A 37 5.90 -0.27 -20.27
C SER A 37 6.78 -1.41 -20.78
N ASP A 38 6.38 -2.01 -21.90
CA ASP A 38 7.09 -3.10 -22.57
C ASP A 38 7.30 -4.37 -21.69
N THR A 39 6.60 -4.47 -20.56
CA THR A 39 6.57 -5.68 -19.74
C THR A 39 5.73 -6.74 -20.41
N SER A 40 6.24 -7.98 -20.48
CA SER A 40 5.45 -9.15 -20.86
C SER A 40 5.49 -10.18 -19.74
N LEU A 41 4.37 -10.36 -19.05
CA LEU A 41 4.27 -11.26 -17.90
C LEU A 41 3.16 -12.30 -18.07
N THR A 42 3.27 -13.36 -17.30
CA THR A 42 2.27 -14.45 -17.29
C THR A 42 1.88 -14.79 -15.86
N ILE A 43 0.61 -14.87 -15.59
CA ILE A 43 0.03 -15.41 -14.35
C ILE A 43 -0.45 -16.83 -14.66
N VAL A 44 0.04 -17.81 -13.88
CA VAL A 44 -0.37 -19.21 -13.97
C VAL A 44 -0.62 -19.71 -12.56
N ASP A 45 -1.87 -19.78 -12.17
CA ASP A 45 -2.26 -20.29 -10.87
C ASP A 45 -3.49 -21.20 -11.01
N THR A 46 -3.41 -22.37 -10.40
CA THR A 46 -4.45 -23.40 -10.48
C THR A 46 -4.81 -24.00 -9.12
N GLU A 47 -4.16 -23.53 -8.06
CA GLU A 47 -4.39 -24.00 -6.69
C GLU A 47 -5.11 -22.89 -5.90
N GLY A 48 -6.08 -23.25 -5.06
CA GLY A 48 -6.87 -22.27 -4.29
C GLY A 48 -7.99 -21.57 -5.08
N LYS A 49 -8.55 -20.52 -4.49
CA LYS A 49 -9.59 -19.66 -5.09
C LYS A 49 -8.99 -18.30 -5.41
N ASN A 50 -8.31 -18.20 -6.54
CA ASN A 50 -7.56 -17.01 -6.87
C ASN A 50 -8.43 -15.91 -7.48
N THR A 51 -8.02 -14.67 -7.30
CA THR A 51 -8.70 -13.49 -7.81
C THR A 51 -7.74 -12.67 -8.68
N ILE A 52 -8.18 -12.30 -9.88
CA ILE A 52 -7.51 -11.32 -10.74
C ILE A 52 -8.25 -10.00 -10.61
N GLN A 53 -7.57 -9.00 -10.07
CA GLN A 53 -8.11 -7.65 -9.93
C GLN A 53 -7.55 -6.73 -11.00
N LEU A 54 -8.42 -6.00 -11.71
CA LEU A 54 -8.05 -4.89 -12.57
C LEU A 54 -8.40 -3.58 -11.86
N THR A 55 -7.40 -2.79 -11.50
CA THR A 55 -7.61 -1.56 -10.71
C THR A 55 -8.27 -0.45 -11.51
N ASP A 56 -8.87 0.50 -10.79
CA ASP A 56 -9.47 1.70 -11.41
C ASP A 56 -8.44 2.51 -12.20
N GLY A 57 -8.89 3.11 -13.29
CA GLY A 57 -8.05 3.90 -14.18
C GLY A 57 -7.08 3.10 -15.05
N LEU A 58 -7.08 1.74 -15.00
CA LEU A 58 -6.25 0.93 -15.87
C LEU A 58 -6.71 1.08 -17.32
N GLU A 59 -5.79 1.48 -18.22
CA GLU A 59 -6.04 1.67 -19.63
C GLU A 59 -5.63 0.45 -20.43
N ILE A 60 -6.60 -0.18 -21.11
CA ILE A 60 -6.42 -1.40 -21.90
C ILE A 60 -6.56 -1.07 -23.37
N SER A 61 -5.49 -1.29 -24.15
CA SER A 61 -5.50 -1.07 -25.60
C SER A 61 -6.14 -2.23 -26.37
N SER A 62 -5.96 -3.47 -25.92
CA SER A 62 -6.56 -4.65 -26.55
C SER A 62 -6.68 -5.83 -25.62
N THR A 63 -7.62 -6.73 -25.94
CA THR A 63 -7.84 -7.98 -25.20
C THR A 63 -7.99 -9.17 -26.17
N LYS A 64 -7.63 -10.37 -25.72
CA LYS A 64 -7.87 -11.63 -26.41
C LYS A 64 -8.32 -12.70 -25.43
N PHE A 65 -9.40 -13.41 -25.75
CA PHE A 65 -10.02 -14.40 -24.88
C PHE A 65 -10.10 -15.77 -25.57
N SER A 66 -9.69 -16.81 -24.86
CA SER A 66 -9.95 -18.23 -25.20
C SER A 66 -10.77 -18.88 -24.08
N SER A 67 -11.06 -20.18 -24.20
CA SER A 67 -11.85 -20.89 -23.19
C SER A 67 -11.20 -20.97 -21.80
N SER A 68 -9.85 -20.87 -21.70
CA SER A 68 -9.10 -21.04 -20.45
C SER A 68 -7.92 -20.11 -20.30
N ALA A 69 -7.79 -19.11 -21.18
CA ALA A 69 -6.73 -18.12 -21.07
C ALA A 69 -7.18 -16.79 -21.66
N PHE A 70 -6.65 -15.68 -21.13
CA PHE A 70 -6.81 -14.41 -21.79
C PHE A 70 -5.53 -13.56 -21.73
N GLN A 71 -5.45 -12.59 -22.61
CA GLN A 71 -4.38 -11.63 -22.70
C GLN A 71 -4.95 -10.22 -22.64
N ILE A 72 -4.32 -9.36 -21.86
CA ILE A 72 -4.54 -7.92 -21.85
C ILE A 72 -3.28 -7.25 -22.39
N THR A 73 -3.44 -6.27 -23.27
CA THR A 73 -2.38 -5.32 -23.61
C THR A 73 -2.78 -3.94 -23.06
N LEU A 74 -1.94 -3.36 -22.22
CA LEU A 74 -2.16 -2.04 -21.66
C LEU A 74 -1.79 -0.94 -22.67
N SER A 75 -2.29 0.27 -22.46
CA SER A 75 -1.99 1.43 -23.33
C SER A 75 -0.52 1.81 -23.32
N ASN A 76 0.22 1.48 -22.24
CA ASN A 76 1.67 1.66 -22.15
C ASN A 76 2.50 0.55 -22.85
N GLY A 77 1.86 -0.41 -23.52
CA GLY A 77 2.52 -1.51 -24.23
C GLY A 77 2.74 -2.78 -23.41
N ALA A 78 2.46 -2.80 -22.13
CA ALA A 78 2.60 -3.99 -21.29
C ALA A 78 1.61 -5.08 -21.71
N ILE A 79 2.06 -6.35 -21.71
CA ILE A 79 1.27 -7.51 -22.06
C ILE A 79 1.15 -8.44 -20.85
N ILE A 80 -0.06 -8.71 -20.42
CA ILE A 80 -0.39 -9.61 -19.34
C ILE A 80 -1.12 -10.84 -19.88
N ASN A 81 -0.53 -12.00 -19.70
CA ASN A 81 -1.11 -13.28 -20.07
C ASN A 81 -1.61 -13.99 -18.81
N ILE A 82 -2.86 -14.43 -18.81
CA ILE A 82 -3.45 -15.18 -17.71
C ILE A 82 -3.83 -16.57 -18.23
N SER A 83 -3.14 -17.59 -17.71
CA SER A 83 -3.42 -19.00 -17.97
C SER A 83 -4.35 -19.56 -16.92
N ALA A 84 -5.09 -20.63 -17.23
CA ALA A 84 -6.13 -21.18 -16.36
C ALA A 84 -7.16 -20.12 -15.93
N ALA A 85 -7.50 -19.21 -16.83
CA ALA A 85 -8.38 -18.08 -16.59
C ALA A 85 -9.77 -18.50 -16.09
N ASP A 86 -10.24 -19.68 -16.51
CA ASP A 86 -11.51 -20.29 -16.08
C ASP A 86 -11.52 -20.78 -14.62
N LYS A 87 -10.36 -20.77 -13.96
CA LYS A 87 -10.19 -21.16 -12.55
C LYS A 87 -10.18 -19.98 -11.60
N ASN A 88 -10.05 -18.76 -12.12
CA ASN A 88 -9.95 -17.55 -11.32
C ASN A 88 -11.28 -16.82 -11.24
N SER A 89 -11.43 -16.05 -10.17
CA SER A 89 -12.44 -15.01 -10.03
C SER A 89 -11.87 -13.67 -10.51
N TYR A 90 -12.73 -12.74 -10.86
CA TYR A 90 -12.35 -11.45 -11.42
C TYR A 90 -13.03 -10.31 -10.69
N GLU A 91 -12.28 -9.25 -10.43
CA GLU A 91 -12.76 -8.01 -9.83
C GLU A 91 -12.35 -6.82 -10.69
N ILE A 92 -13.25 -5.86 -10.84
CA ILE A 92 -13.07 -4.66 -11.65
C ILE A 92 -13.15 -3.43 -10.74
N GLY A 93 -12.15 -2.57 -10.86
CA GLY A 93 -12.04 -1.37 -10.04
C GLY A 93 -11.36 -1.60 -8.71
N GLY A 94 -11.48 -0.61 -7.83
CA GLY A 94 -10.87 -0.61 -6.51
C GLY A 94 -9.36 -0.37 -6.53
N ASN A 95 -8.84 -0.15 -5.34
CA ASN A 95 -7.41 0.02 -5.08
C ASN A 95 -6.77 -1.32 -4.70
N ILE A 96 -5.46 -1.32 -4.55
CA ILE A 96 -4.64 -2.45 -4.06
C ILE A 96 -5.03 -2.87 -2.63
N THR A 97 -5.76 -2.05 -1.90
CA THR A 97 -6.18 -2.30 -0.53
C THR A 97 -7.40 -3.20 -0.48
N GLY A 98 -7.21 -4.43 0.01
CA GLY A 98 -8.17 -5.51 0.05
C GLY A 98 -9.43 -5.28 0.91
N GLY A 99 -10.30 -4.36 0.52
CA GLY A 99 -11.66 -4.25 1.07
C GLY A 99 -12.56 -5.42 0.64
N ILE A 100 -13.64 -5.67 1.35
CA ILE A 100 -14.66 -6.65 0.95
C ILE A 100 -15.24 -6.22 -0.40
N ARG A 101 -15.04 -7.05 -1.42
CA ARG A 101 -15.45 -6.76 -2.78
C ARG A 101 -16.77 -7.44 -3.08
N VAL A 102 -17.75 -6.64 -3.45
CA VAL A 102 -19.14 -7.06 -3.56
C VAL A 102 -19.49 -7.67 -4.92
N ASP A 103 -18.63 -7.50 -5.95
CA ASP A 103 -18.95 -7.89 -7.32
C ASP A 103 -17.87 -8.77 -7.96
N GLN A 104 -17.69 -9.94 -7.38
CA GLN A 104 -16.78 -10.97 -7.92
C GLN A 104 -17.44 -11.67 -9.12
N LYS A 105 -16.76 -11.67 -10.26
CA LYS A 105 -17.23 -12.25 -11.51
C LYS A 105 -16.49 -13.56 -11.83
N ASN A 106 -17.21 -14.53 -12.36
CA ASN A 106 -16.55 -15.67 -13.01
C ASN A 106 -15.98 -15.26 -14.37
N TYR A 107 -15.18 -16.14 -14.98
CA TYR A 107 -14.48 -15.82 -16.22
C TYR A 107 -15.41 -15.44 -17.39
N LEU A 108 -16.57 -16.07 -17.51
CA LEU A 108 -17.54 -15.72 -18.57
C LEU A 108 -18.22 -14.38 -18.32
N GLU A 109 -18.58 -14.10 -17.07
CA GLU A 109 -19.15 -12.79 -16.68
C GLU A 109 -18.15 -11.68 -16.90
N PHE A 110 -16.89 -11.92 -16.53
CA PHE A 110 -15.79 -10.99 -16.79
C PHE A 110 -15.58 -10.73 -18.29
N SER A 111 -15.56 -11.78 -19.12
CA SER A 111 -15.35 -11.63 -20.56
C SER A 111 -16.44 -10.84 -21.26
N LYS A 112 -17.67 -10.87 -20.72
CA LYS A 112 -18.80 -10.09 -21.25
C LYS A 112 -18.58 -8.57 -21.14
N LEU A 113 -17.80 -8.12 -20.15
CA LEU A 113 -17.42 -6.70 -20.02
C LEU A 113 -16.57 -6.21 -21.20
N PHE A 114 -15.97 -7.13 -21.93
CA PHE A 114 -15.13 -6.89 -23.10
C PHE A 114 -15.80 -7.35 -24.40
N GLY A 115 -17.13 -7.48 -24.41
CA GLY A 115 -17.91 -7.83 -25.58
C GLY A 115 -17.95 -9.34 -25.93
N ILE A 116 -17.28 -10.20 -25.15
CA ILE A 116 -17.22 -11.64 -25.40
C ILE A 116 -18.38 -12.35 -24.72
N GLN A 117 -19.34 -12.84 -25.50
CA GLN A 117 -20.54 -13.50 -24.97
C GLN A 117 -20.35 -15.02 -24.79
N THR A 118 -19.47 -15.65 -25.58
CA THR A 118 -19.17 -17.09 -25.53
C THR A 118 -17.74 -17.32 -25.99
N PHE A 119 -17.10 -18.35 -25.45
CA PHE A 119 -15.74 -18.72 -25.86
C PHE A 119 -15.74 -19.60 -27.10
N PRO A 120 -14.72 -19.48 -27.98
CA PRO A 120 -14.56 -20.35 -29.12
C PRO A 120 -14.10 -21.75 -28.66
N LYS A 121 -14.44 -22.78 -29.43
CA LYS A 121 -13.95 -24.17 -29.16
C LYS A 121 -12.44 -24.28 -29.35
N THR A 122 -11.87 -23.48 -30.23
CA THR A 122 -10.42 -23.41 -30.50
C THR A 122 -10.02 -21.97 -30.84
N GLY A 123 -8.79 -21.61 -30.51
CA GLY A 123 -8.26 -20.25 -30.72
C GLY A 123 -8.74 -19.24 -29.71
N ALA A 124 -8.65 -17.96 -30.07
CA ALA A 124 -9.04 -16.83 -29.22
C ALA A 124 -9.85 -15.82 -30.03
N LEU A 125 -10.76 -15.10 -29.34
CA LEU A 125 -11.49 -13.97 -29.87
C LEU A 125 -10.88 -12.67 -29.35
N SER A 126 -10.86 -11.64 -30.19
CA SER A 126 -10.53 -10.28 -29.74
C SER A 126 -11.76 -9.69 -29.05
N GLY A 127 -11.57 -9.16 -27.87
CA GLY A 127 -12.58 -8.36 -27.19
C GLY A 127 -12.48 -6.88 -27.54
N ASP A 128 -13.27 -6.07 -26.87
CA ASP A 128 -13.29 -4.62 -27.04
C ASP A 128 -11.89 -4.02 -26.80
N THR A 129 -11.62 -2.88 -27.44
CA THR A 129 -10.34 -2.18 -27.42
C THR A 129 -10.49 -0.79 -26.83
N ASN A 130 -9.38 -0.21 -26.35
CA ASN A 130 -9.33 1.15 -25.79
C ASN A 130 -10.31 1.34 -24.62
N ILE A 131 -10.30 0.41 -23.69
CA ILE A 131 -11.12 0.42 -22.49
C ILE A 131 -10.35 1.07 -21.36
N VAL A 132 -11.00 1.97 -20.64
CA VAL A 132 -10.54 2.44 -19.35
C VAL A 132 -11.35 1.72 -18.27
N ILE A 133 -10.68 0.97 -17.42
CA ILE A 133 -11.31 0.39 -16.23
C ILE A 133 -11.77 1.57 -15.37
N LYS A 134 -13.06 1.67 -15.18
CA LYS A 134 -13.65 2.59 -14.22
C LYS A 134 -14.34 1.74 -13.19
N GLU A 135 -14.11 2.11 -11.94
CA GLU A 135 -14.99 1.67 -10.89
C GLU A 135 -16.41 2.02 -11.37
N THR A 136 -17.21 0.99 -11.69
CA THR A 136 -18.64 1.23 -11.82
C THR A 136 -19.01 1.83 -10.47
N SER A 137 -19.41 3.11 -10.50
CA SER A 137 -19.85 3.81 -9.31
C SER A 137 -20.84 2.88 -8.60
N LEU A 138 -20.34 2.04 -7.75
CA LEU A 138 -21.11 1.53 -6.63
C LEU A 138 -21.58 2.82 -6.01
N GLY A 139 -22.91 3.05 -6.11
CA GLY A 139 -23.49 4.24 -5.54
C GLY A 139 -22.85 4.40 -4.19
N SER A 140 -22.56 5.61 -3.77
CA SER A 140 -21.83 5.96 -2.55
C SER A 140 -22.23 5.03 -1.40
N ASN A 141 -21.76 3.81 -1.46
CA ASN A 141 -21.74 2.90 -0.36
C ASN A 141 -20.60 3.46 0.46
N ASN A 142 -20.95 4.21 1.48
CA ASN A 142 -20.05 4.39 2.60
C ASN A 142 -19.49 3.00 2.87
N ILE A 143 -18.22 2.80 2.59
CA ILE A 143 -17.53 1.60 3.04
C ILE A 143 -17.64 1.73 4.54
N ASP A 144 -18.45 0.86 5.14
CA ASP A 144 -18.58 0.83 6.59
C ASP A 144 -17.30 0.19 7.10
N PHE A 145 -16.36 1.01 7.54
CA PHE A 145 -15.11 0.59 8.17
C PHE A 145 -15.30 0.16 9.63
N SER A 146 -16.56 0.06 10.10
CA SER A 146 -16.80 -0.40 11.46
C SER A 146 -16.31 -1.82 11.65
N TRP A 147 -15.52 -1.99 12.70
CA TRP A 147 -15.05 -3.31 13.11
C TRP A 147 -16.19 -4.21 13.56
N ILE A 148 -16.18 -5.44 13.12
CA ILE A 148 -17.12 -6.47 13.60
C ILE A 148 -16.50 -7.13 14.84
N GLU A 149 -17.18 -7.09 15.96
CA GLU A 149 -16.74 -7.77 17.18
C GLU A 149 -17.23 -9.23 17.17
N LYS A 150 -16.35 -10.18 17.42
CA LYS A 150 -16.61 -11.62 17.47
C LYS A 150 -16.00 -12.23 18.72
N THR A 151 -16.64 -13.23 19.28
CA THR A 151 -16.02 -14.06 20.34
C THR A 151 -15.05 -15.05 19.69
N PRO A 152 -13.94 -15.41 20.36
CA PRO A 152 -12.95 -16.35 19.83
C PRO A 152 -13.57 -17.66 19.33
N ASP A 153 -14.43 -18.28 20.14
CA ASP A 153 -15.10 -19.56 19.83
C ASP A 153 -15.99 -19.47 18.58
N SER A 154 -16.61 -18.31 18.32
CA SER A 154 -17.48 -18.11 17.16
C SER A 154 -16.76 -18.18 15.82
N ILE A 155 -15.44 -18.10 15.83
CA ILE A 155 -14.56 -18.13 14.65
C ILE A 155 -13.51 -19.26 14.73
N GLY A 156 -13.67 -20.19 15.69
CA GLY A 156 -12.83 -21.38 15.82
C GLY A 156 -11.52 -21.17 16.57
N LEU A 157 -11.38 -20.07 17.32
CA LEU A 157 -10.26 -19.85 18.24
C LEU A 157 -10.60 -20.37 19.65
N ASP A 158 -9.58 -20.80 20.39
CA ASP A 158 -9.74 -21.22 21.79
C ASP A 158 -9.82 -19.99 22.69
N ASP A 159 -10.95 -19.85 23.41
CA ASP A 159 -11.17 -18.75 24.36
C ASP A 159 -10.11 -18.69 25.46
N ILE A 160 -9.59 -19.85 25.89
CA ILE A 160 -8.57 -19.92 26.96
C ILE A 160 -7.26 -19.31 26.45
N GLU A 161 -6.82 -19.73 25.26
CA GLU A 161 -5.57 -19.22 24.67
C GLU A 161 -5.64 -17.71 24.39
N VAL A 162 -6.80 -17.22 23.90
CA VAL A 162 -7.01 -15.78 23.68
C VAL A 162 -6.98 -15.01 25.00
N ASN A 163 -7.62 -15.53 26.05
CA ASN A 163 -7.61 -14.90 27.37
C ASN A 163 -6.20 -14.89 27.97
N GLU A 164 -5.44 -15.98 27.84
CA GLU A 164 -4.04 -16.03 28.29
C GLU A 164 -3.17 -14.99 27.56
N LEU A 165 -3.36 -14.79 26.26
CA LEU A 165 -2.70 -13.73 25.51
C LEU A 165 -3.07 -12.34 26.03
N MET A 166 -4.37 -12.09 26.27
CA MET A 166 -4.84 -10.81 26.79
C MET A 166 -4.39 -10.56 28.24
N ASP A 167 -4.20 -11.60 29.04
CA ASP A 167 -3.60 -11.48 30.38
C ASP A 167 -2.10 -11.21 30.30
N PHE A 168 -1.41 -11.77 29.32
CA PHE A 168 0.01 -11.49 29.10
C PHE A 168 0.28 -10.02 28.77
N VAL A 169 -0.57 -9.38 27.94
CA VAL A 169 -0.36 -7.95 27.60
C VAL A 169 -0.59 -7.00 28.79
N LYS A 170 -1.27 -7.47 29.86
CA LYS A 170 -1.53 -6.72 31.11
C LYS A 170 -0.39 -6.83 32.12
N VAL A 171 0.64 -7.64 31.86
CA VAL A 171 1.72 -7.88 32.82
C VAL A 171 2.40 -6.56 33.21
N PRO A 172 2.52 -6.25 34.52
CA PRO A 172 3.17 -5.03 34.97
C PRO A 172 4.60 -4.90 34.42
N GLY A 173 4.92 -3.72 33.91
CA GLY A 173 6.23 -3.41 33.31
C GLY A 173 6.23 -3.39 31.78
N PHE A 174 5.21 -3.89 31.11
CA PHE A 174 5.06 -3.70 29.67
C PHE A 174 4.50 -2.31 29.33
N ASN A 175 3.77 -1.70 30.27
CA ASN A 175 3.11 -0.39 30.08
C ASN A 175 2.21 -0.37 28.83
N THR A 176 1.50 -1.46 28.58
CA THR A 176 0.58 -1.59 27.45
C THR A 176 -0.62 -0.70 27.65
N GLN A 177 -0.79 0.31 26.83
CA GLN A 177 -1.94 1.24 26.87
C GLN A 177 -3.18 0.63 26.26
N ALA A 178 -3.01 -0.07 25.14
CA ALA A 178 -4.06 -0.81 24.44
C ALA A 178 -3.48 -2.01 23.72
N ALA A 179 -4.28 -3.06 23.55
CA ALA A 179 -3.98 -4.19 22.68
C ALA A 179 -5.26 -4.67 22.01
N ILE A 180 -5.20 -4.96 20.72
CA ILE A 180 -6.32 -5.44 19.92
C ILE A 180 -5.88 -6.70 19.19
N LEU A 181 -6.64 -7.76 19.31
CA LEU A 181 -6.48 -9.00 18.53
C LEU A 181 -7.49 -9.01 17.40
N ILE A 182 -6.98 -9.11 16.16
CA ILE A 182 -7.78 -9.07 14.95
C ILE A 182 -7.59 -10.36 14.15
N GLN A 183 -8.68 -10.92 13.66
CA GLN A 183 -8.64 -11.98 12.65
C GLN A 183 -9.58 -11.63 11.49
N GLY A 184 -9.01 -11.43 10.30
CA GLY A 184 -9.75 -10.92 9.16
C GLY A 184 -10.31 -9.53 9.46
N HIS A 185 -11.62 -9.35 9.33
CA HIS A 185 -12.34 -8.08 9.61
C HIS A 185 -12.93 -8.02 11.02
N ASN A 186 -12.58 -8.96 11.90
CA ASN A 186 -13.18 -9.08 13.20
C ASN A 186 -12.22 -8.72 14.31
N ILE A 187 -12.65 -7.89 15.25
CA ILE A 187 -12.00 -7.74 16.55
C ILE A 187 -12.43 -8.91 17.43
N ILE A 188 -11.44 -9.64 17.93
CA ILE A 188 -11.60 -10.86 18.71
C ILE A 188 -11.49 -10.59 20.20
N ALA A 189 -10.54 -9.75 20.56
CA ALA A 189 -10.32 -9.30 21.92
C ALA A 189 -9.67 -7.92 21.93
N GLU A 190 -9.97 -7.16 22.98
CA GLU A 190 -9.39 -5.84 23.21
C GLU A 190 -9.02 -5.69 24.69
N TYR A 191 -7.98 -4.94 24.91
CA TYR A 191 -7.57 -4.47 26.22
C TYR A 191 -7.23 -2.99 26.16
N TYR A 192 -7.65 -2.27 27.17
CA TYR A 192 -7.32 -0.87 27.42
C TYR A 192 -6.91 -0.72 28.89
N ASP A 193 -5.80 -0.07 29.15
CA ASP A 193 -5.33 0.18 30.51
C ASP A 193 -6.16 1.28 31.20
N GLU A 194 -5.98 1.43 32.50
CA GLU A 194 -6.71 2.45 33.27
C GLU A 194 -6.50 3.85 32.69
N GLY A 195 -7.60 4.53 32.37
CA GLY A 195 -7.57 5.86 31.75
C GLY A 195 -7.53 5.87 30.24
N TYR A 196 -7.53 4.70 29.59
CA TYR A 196 -7.59 4.55 28.13
C TYR A 196 -8.86 3.83 27.71
N ASP A 197 -9.29 4.09 26.48
CA ASP A 197 -10.40 3.40 25.81
C ASP A 197 -10.17 3.36 24.29
N LYS A 198 -11.14 2.82 23.55
CA LYS A 198 -11.07 2.69 22.10
C LYS A 198 -11.01 4.03 21.33
N SER A 199 -11.31 5.14 21.99
CA SER A 199 -11.26 6.49 21.42
C SER A 199 -10.06 7.31 21.89
N SER A 200 -9.21 6.72 22.73
CA SER A 200 -8.04 7.41 23.28
C SER A 200 -6.95 7.50 22.21
N LEU A 201 -6.56 8.71 21.85
CA LEU A 201 -5.44 8.91 20.94
C LEU A 201 -4.13 8.53 21.62
N ALA A 202 -3.31 7.78 20.92
CA ALA A 202 -1.96 7.39 21.33
C ALA A 202 -0.98 7.61 20.19
N THR A 203 0.24 8.05 20.51
CA THR A 203 1.23 8.31 19.48
C THR A 203 1.74 7.00 18.88
N SER A 204 1.71 6.93 17.55
CA SER A 204 2.18 5.76 16.79
C SER A 204 3.71 5.65 16.71
N TRP A 205 4.45 6.64 17.23
CA TRP A 205 5.91 6.73 17.12
C TRP A 205 6.35 6.47 15.66
N SER A 206 7.33 5.60 15.47
CA SER A 206 7.90 5.33 14.14
C SER A 206 6.97 4.61 13.16
N VAL A 207 5.80 4.14 13.59
CA VAL A 207 4.75 3.66 12.66
C VAL A 207 4.28 4.77 11.72
N ALA A 208 4.37 6.04 12.14
CA ALA A 208 4.14 7.22 11.30
C ALA A 208 4.91 7.17 9.96
N LYS A 209 6.11 6.58 9.94
CA LYS A 209 6.91 6.41 8.71
C LYS A 209 6.20 5.55 7.66
N SER A 210 5.41 4.58 8.08
CA SER A 210 4.61 3.75 7.17
C SER A 210 3.52 4.56 6.49
N PHE A 211 2.87 5.46 7.24
CA PHE A 211 1.90 6.40 6.66
C PHE A 211 2.58 7.37 5.70
N THR A 212 3.72 7.95 6.08
CA THR A 212 4.50 8.82 5.19
C THR A 212 4.87 8.13 3.88
N SER A 213 5.35 6.89 3.93
CA SER A 213 5.68 6.13 2.72
C SER A 213 4.45 5.80 1.88
N THR A 214 3.31 5.54 2.50
CA THR A 214 2.03 5.33 1.81
C THR A 214 1.60 6.60 1.08
N LEU A 215 1.70 7.77 1.72
CA LEU A 215 1.37 9.06 1.08
C LEU A 215 2.28 9.37 -0.10
N ILE A 216 3.57 9.04 -0.03
CA ILE A 216 4.48 9.12 -1.19
C ILE A 216 3.97 8.20 -2.33
N GLY A 217 3.53 6.99 -2.01
CA GLY A 217 2.95 6.07 -3.00
C GLY A 217 1.70 6.64 -3.66
N ILE A 218 0.81 7.25 -2.89
CA ILE A 218 -0.40 7.93 -3.40
C ILE A 218 0.00 9.12 -4.29
N ALA A 219 0.99 9.92 -3.88
CA ALA A 219 1.47 11.06 -4.67
C ALA A 219 2.09 10.63 -6.02
N ILE A 220 2.71 9.45 -6.07
CA ILE A 220 3.18 8.84 -7.33
C ILE A 220 2.00 8.42 -8.19
N ASP A 221 1.01 7.74 -7.63
CA ASP A 221 -0.18 7.30 -8.39
C ASP A 221 -0.98 8.47 -8.95
N GLU A 222 -1.03 9.59 -8.23
CA GLU A 222 -1.69 10.82 -8.67
C GLU A 222 -0.83 11.69 -9.61
N GLY A 223 0.43 11.34 -9.83
CA GLY A 223 1.33 12.05 -10.76
C GLY A 223 1.95 13.33 -10.19
N TYR A 224 1.88 13.59 -8.88
CA TYR A 224 2.63 14.67 -8.23
C TYR A 224 4.12 14.35 -8.14
N ILE A 225 4.43 13.08 -7.99
CA ILE A 225 5.79 12.52 -8.05
C ILE A 225 5.82 11.53 -9.20
N ASN A 226 6.86 11.56 -10.06
CA ASN A 226 6.85 10.68 -11.24
C ASN A 226 7.27 9.26 -10.89
N SER A 227 8.26 9.09 -9.99
CA SER A 227 8.85 7.78 -9.69
C SER A 227 9.63 7.79 -8.39
N ILE A 228 9.77 6.64 -7.73
CA ILE A 228 10.74 6.43 -6.65
C ILE A 228 12.20 6.61 -7.12
N ASN A 229 12.45 6.63 -8.43
CA ASN A 229 13.77 6.88 -9.01
C ASN A 229 14.00 8.36 -9.36
N ASP A 230 13.10 9.26 -9.04
CA ASP A 230 13.33 10.69 -9.23
C ASP A 230 14.46 11.18 -8.34
N PRO A 231 15.35 12.06 -8.85
CA PRO A 231 16.29 12.77 -8.01
C PRO A 231 15.54 13.59 -6.96
N ILE A 232 15.91 13.48 -5.70
CA ILE A 232 15.24 14.27 -4.65
C ILE A 232 15.43 15.78 -4.84
N THR A 233 16.43 16.20 -5.59
CA THR A 233 16.66 17.60 -5.96
C THR A 233 15.60 18.20 -6.87
N ASP A 234 14.74 17.39 -7.45
CA ASP A 234 13.53 17.87 -8.14
C ASP A 234 12.54 18.49 -7.17
N TYR A 235 12.50 17.99 -5.94
CA TYR A 235 11.60 18.42 -4.86
C TYR A 235 12.31 19.22 -3.77
N LEU A 236 13.64 19.06 -3.62
CA LEU A 236 14.49 19.75 -2.64
C LEU A 236 15.57 20.57 -3.39
N PRO A 237 15.18 21.69 -3.98
CA PRO A 237 16.08 22.48 -4.84
C PRO A 237 17.31 23.03 -4.11
N GLU A 238 17.28 23.11 -2.78
CA GLU A 238 18.41 23.53 -1.94
C GLU A 238 19.63 22.62 -2.07
N TRP A 239 19.44 21.40 -2.50
CA TRP A 239 20.49 20.38 -2.66
C TRP A 239 21.08 20.32 -4.06
N ARG A 240 20.55 21.06 -5.04
CA ARG A 240 21.06 21.10 -6.41
C ARG A 240 22.52 21.56 -6.45
N GLY A 241 23.36 20.81 -7.18
CA GLY A 241 24.80 21.10 -7.31
C GLY A 241 25.62 20.77 -6.06
N LYS A 242 25.10 19.95 -5.17
CA LYS A 242 25.77 19.48 -3.96
C LYS A 242 25.98 17.96 -4.00
N ASP A 243 26.57 17.40 -2.96
CA ASP A 243 26.82 15.96 -2.83
C ASP A 243 25.52 15.13 -2.85
N GLN A 244 24.39 15.76 -2.51
CA GLN A 244 23.06 15.19 -2.50
C GLN A 244 22.42 14.98 -3.88
N ASP A 245 22.99 15.52 -4.96
CA ASP A 245 22.45 15.38 -6.33
C ASP A 245 22.25 13.93 -6.79
N ASN A 246 22.97 12.99 -6.20
CA ASN A 246 22.87 11.57 -6.55
C ASN A 246 21.86 10.78 -5.69
N ILE A 247 21.17 11.44 -4.78
CA ILE A 247 20.17 10.79 -3.95
C ILE A 247 18.85 10.72 -4.73
N LEU A 248 18.28 9.52 -4.81
CA LEU A 248 16.96 9.27 -5.38
C LEU A 248 15.92 9.11 -4.24
N LEU A 249 14.67 9.33 -4.55
CA LEU A 249 13.57 9.17 -3.58
C LEU A 249 13.57 7.79 -2.89
N LYS A 250 13.87 6.72 -3.64
CA LYS A 250 14.00 5.36 -3.10
C LYS A 250 15.04 5.25 -1.99
N HIS A 251 16.11 6.06 -2.04
CA HIS A 251 17.17 6.00 -1.03
C HIS A 251 16.70 6.54 0.33
N LEU A 252 15.85 7.59 0.32
CA LEU A 252 15.20 8.08 1.55
C LEU A 252 14.18 7.04 2.06
N LEU A 253 13.34 6.50 1.19
CA LEU A 253 12.35 5.48 1.55
C LEU A 253 12.98 4.22 2.15
N ALA A 254 14.17 3.84 1.69
CA ALA A 254 14.92 2.68 2.16
C ALA A 254 15.91 3.01 3.30
N MET A 255 16.00 4.27 3.74
CA MET A 255 17.02 4.74 4.69
C MET A 255 18.44 4.38 4.25
N GLN A 256 18.73 4.63 2.98
CA GLN A 256 20.00 4.37 2.30
C GLN A 256 20.55 5.62 1.62
N SER A 257 20.18 6.80 2.09
CA SER A 257 20.62 8.10 1.54
C SER A 257 22.12 8.33 1.63
N GLY A 258 22.76 7.70 2.60
CA GLY A 258 24.18 7.94 2.91
C GLY A 258 24.43 9.16 3.77
N MET A 259 23.38 9.80 4.28
CA MET A 259 23.50 10.89 5.24
C MET A 259 24.19 10.42 6.53
N ASP A 260 24.77 11.38 7.24
CA ASP A 260 25.45 11.17 8.51
C ASP A 260 24.46 10.70 9.59
N ASP A 261 24.85 9.65 10.33
CA ASP A 261 24.06 9.06 11.40
C ASP A 261 24.17 9.92 12.67
N HIS A 262 23.21 10.82 12.85
CA HIS A 262 23.17 11.63 14.06
C HIS A 262 22.35 10.95 15.18
N PRO A 263 22.69 11.24 16.45
CA PRO A 263 21.86 10.81 17.56
C PRO A 263 20.42 11.34 17.38
N LEU A 264 19.41 10.51 17.68
CA LEU A 264 17.99 10.86 17.69
C LEU A 264 17.72 12.23 18.37
N ALA A 265 18.48 12.54 19.42
CA ALA A 265 18.39 13.81 20.14
C ALA A 265 18.59 15.04 19.25
N GLY A 266 19.35 14.95 18.16
CA GLY A 266 19.61 16.08 17.27
C GLY A 266 18.36 16.58 16.57
N VAL A 267 17.64 15.72 15.86
CA VAL A 267 16.41 16.08 15.14
C VAL A 267 15.27 16.40 16.12
N VAL A 268 15.10 15.61 17.19
CA VAL A 268 13.99 15.77 18.15
C VAL A 268 14.05 17.10 18.89
N PHE A 269 15.24 17.63 19.20
CA PHE A 269 15.38 18.93 19.87
C PHE A 269 15.55 20.12 18.90
N SER A 270 15.50 19.87 17.60
CA SER A 270 15.52 20.95 16.62
C SER A 270 14.21 21.71 16.60
N THR A 271 14.28 23.05 16.53
CA THR A 271 13.11 23.91 16.35
C THR A 271 12.59 23.93 14.92
N ASN A 272 13.43 23.48 13.95
CA ASN A 272 13.07 23.29 12.56
C ASN A 272 13.74 21.98 12.08
N MET A 273 12.95 20.90 12.12
CA MET A 273 13.43 19.55 11.84
C MET A 273 13.75 19.32 10.36
N VAL A 274 13.00 19.98 9.46
CA VAL A 274 13.30 19.95 8.00
C VAL A 274 14.65 20.60 7.75
N LYS A 275 14.87 21.81 8.25
CA LYS A 275 16.15 22.48 8.09
C LYS A 275 17.30 21.67 8.69
N TYR A 276 17.10 21.08 9.86
CA TYR A 276 18.08 20.21 10.50
C TYR A 276 18.44 19.02 9.58
N SER A 277 17.45 18.42 8.96
CA SER A 277 17.65 17.27 8.04
C SER A 277 18.32 17.69 6.73
N LEU A 278 17.98 18.86 6.19
CA LEU A 278 18.63 19.43 5.00
C LEU A 278 20.11 19.81 5.21
N ASP A 279 20.50 20.13 6.44
CA ASP A 279 21.86 20.50 6.81
C ASP A 279 22.78 19.27 7.07
N ARG A 280 22.31 18.04 6.78
CA ARG A 280 23.11 16.82 6.97
C ARG A 280 24.13 16.61 5.86
N ASP A 281 25.33 16.20 6.25
CA ASP A 281 26.39 15.82 5.33
C ASP A 281 26.16 14.43 4.75
N ILE A 282 26.64 14.19 3.53
CA ILE A 282 26.72 12.87 2.93
C ILE A 282 28.08 12.26 3.29
N VAL A 283 28.06 11.17 4.07
CA VAL A 283 29.29 10.52 4.58
C VAL A 283 29.61 9.22 3.85
N ARG A 284 28.68 8.74 3.03
CA ARG A 284 28.87 7.54 2.18
C ARG A 284 28.00 7.65 0.93
N PRO A 285 28.33 6.96 -0.17
CA PRO A 285 27.46 6.94 -1.33
C PRO A 285 26.07 6.36 -0.99
N PRO A 286 24.99 6.88 -1.62
CA PRO A 286 23.67 6.28 -1.49
C PRO A 286 23.67 4.80 -1.90
N GLU A 287 22.70 4.01 -1.39
CA GLU A 287 22.50 2.59 -1.70
C GLU A 287 23.62 1.64 -1.22
N THR A 288 24.60 2.13 -0.42
CA THR A 288 25.72 1.31 0.07
C THR A 288 25.46 0.65 1.41
N ALA A 289 24.64 1.24 2.27
CA ALA A 289 24.32 0.69 3.57
C ALA A 289 22.98 1.25 4.10
N PHE A 290 22.21 0.39 4.75
CA PHE A 290 21.07 0.82 5.55
C PHE A 290 21.57 1.49 6.84
N SER A 291 20.98 2.64 7.16
CA SER A 291 21.14 3.29 8.45
C SER A 291 19.83 3.94 8.86
N TYR A 292 19.27 3.50 9.98
CA TYR A 292 17.97 4.03 10.45
C TYR A 292 18.03 5.54 10.60
N SER A 293 17.22 6.27 9.83
CA SER A 293 17.27 7.72 9.72
C SER A 293 15.88 8.34 9.90
N ASN A 294 15.74 9.20 10.91
CA ASN A 294 14.57 10.04 11.08
C ASN A 294 14.61 11.23 10.12
N GLU A 295 15.81 11.66 9.77
CA GLU A 295 16.08 12.74 8.82
C GLU A 295 15.60 12.37 7.43
N ASP A 296 15.88 11.15 6.94
CA ASP A 296 15.35 10.65 5.67
C ASP A 296 13.81 10.72 5.66
N SER A 297 13.18 10.30 6.75
CA SER A 297 11.72 10.32 6.87
C SER A 297 11.16 11.73 6.98
N MET A 298 11.85 12.64 7.65
CA MET A 298 11.46 14.05 7.74
C MET A 298 11.49 14.72 6.38
N LEU A 299 12.51 14.42 5.57
CA LEU A 299 12.64 14.93 4.19
C LEU A 299 11.58 14.35 3.23
N LEU A 300 11.08 13.14 3.48
CA LEU A 300 9.94 12.63 2.71
C LEU A 300 8.68 13.49 2.89
N GLY A 301 8.47 14.05 4.08
CA GLY A 301 7.39 15.02 4.32
C GLY A 301 7.57 16.30 3.52
N GLU A 302 8.76 16.88 3.55
CA GLU A 302 9.08 18.10 2.78
C GLU A 302 8.94 17.87 1.27
N ILE A 303 9.39 16.69 0.77
CA ILE A 303 9.19 16.29 -0.64
C ILE A 303 7.69 16.23 -0.98
N LEU A 304 6.88 15.65 -0.09
CA LEU A 304 5.45 15.54 -0.29
C LEU A 304 4.78 16.92 -0.37
N GLU A 305 5.12 17.82 0.54
CA GLU A 305 4.60 19.20 0.56
C GLU A 305 5.02 19.98 -0.68
N ASN A 306 6.28 19.87 -1.09
CA ASN A 306 6.78 20.54 -2.29
C ASN A 306 6.18 19.97 -3.59
N ALA A 307 5.90 18.68 -3.64
CA ALA A 307 5.29 18.04 -4.79
C ALA A 307 3.79 18.34 -4.92
N THR A 308 3.05 18.32 -3.81
CA THR A 308 1.58 18.42 -3.80
C THR A 308 1.08 19.85 -3.59
N GLY A 309 1.88 20.72 -2.97
CA GLY A 309 1.48 22.06 -2.55
C GLY A 309 0.54 22.08 -1.32
N LEU A 310 0.38 20.95 -0.63
CA LEU A 310 -0.42 20.80 0.59
C LEU A 310 0.50 20.45 1.77
N SER A 311 0.08 20.78 2.99
CA SER A 311 0.75 20.21 4.17
C SER A 311 0.60 18.69 4.17
N VAL A 312 1.52 17.96 4.84
CA VAL A 312 1.40 16.49 4.96
C VAL A 312 0.08 16.10 5.61
N GLN A 313 -0.36 16.84 6.66
CA GLN A 313 -1.64 16.58 7.32
C GLN A 313 -2.81 16.76 6.33
N ASP A 314 -2.92 17.90 5.64
CA ASP A 314 -4.03 18.16 4.70
C ASP A 314 -4.05 17.15 3.56
N TYR A 315 -2.87 16.70 3.10
CA TYR A 315 -2.77 15.68 2.06
C TYR A 315 -3.21 14.31 2.59
N ALA A 316 -2.77 13.95 3.81
CA ALA A 316 -3.13 12.71 4.47
C ALA A 316 -4.64 12.62 4.74
N ASP A 317 -5.24 13.69 5.28
CA ASP A 317 -6.67 13.76 5.53
C ASP A 317 -7.45 13.53 4.23
N LYS A 318 -7.16 14.32 3.22
CA LYS A 318 -7.85 14.28 1.93
C LYS A 318 -7.70 12.95 1.19
N LYS A 319 -6.55 12.25 1.33
CA LYS A 319 -6.19 11.12 0.49
C LYS A 319 -6.23 9.77 1.19
N LEU A 320 -6.27 9.78 2.51
CA LEU A 320 -6.18 8.57 3.30
C LEU A 320 -7.14 8.61 4.51
N PHE A 321 -6.98 9.55 5.43
CA PHE A 321 -7.62 9.50 6.73
C PHE A 321 -9.12 9.76 6.67
N ASP A 322 -9.58 10.79 5.95
CA ASP A 322 -11.03 11.05 5.74
C ASP A 322 -11.71 9.89 5.02
N ILE A 323 -11.00 9.23 4.08
CA ILE A 323 -11.54 8.10 3.31
C ILE A 323 -11.69 6.86 4.21
N LEU A 324 -10.76 6.65 5.13
CA LEU A 324 -10.74 5.53 6.07
C LEU A 324 -11.49 5.83 7.37
N GLU A 325 -12.03 7.04 7.52
CA GLU A 325 -12.70 7.53 8.75
C GLU A 325 -11.79 7.46 10.00
N VAL A 326 -10.47 7.61 9.81
CA VAL A 326 -9.45 7.58 10.86
C VAL A 326 -9.51 8.86 11.70
N GLN A 327 -9.45 8.72 13.02
CA GLN A 327 -9.28 9.84 13.94
C GLN A 327 -7.79 10.03 14.23
N ASP A 328 -7.19 11.05 13.62
CA ASP A 328 -5.77 11.28 13.69
C ASP A 328 -5.42 12.72 14.13
N LYS A 329 -4.17 12.88 14.54
CA LYS A 329 -3.52 14.15 14.75
C LYS A 329 -2.03 14.01 14.54
N TRP A 330 -1.51 14.63 13.51
CA TRP A 330 -0.07 14.69 13.31
C TRP A 330 0.54 15.94 13.96
N TRP A 331 1.59 15.75 14.74
CA TRP A 331 2.26 16.84 15.39
C TRP A 331 3.16 17.61 14.43
N THR A 332 3.37 18.90 14.74
CA THR A 332 4.30 19.76 14.02
C THR A 332 5.45 20.18 14.92
N ASP A 333 6.60 20.47 14.31
CA ASP A 333 7.70 21.14 15.00
C ASP A 333 7.40 22.64 15.24
N GLN A 334 8.34 23.36 15.85
CA GLN A 334 8.13 24.80 16.16
C GLN A 334 8.11 25.68 14.89
N ALA A 335 8.62 25.21 13.77
CA ALA A 335 8.57 25.89 12.48
C ALA A 335 7.27 25.58 11.70
N GLY A 336 6.44 24.66 12.19
CA GLY A 336 5.18 24.24 11.56
C GLY A 336 5.29 23.04 10.64
N ASN A 337 6.47 22.41 10.52
CA ASN A 337 6.65 21.21 9.67
C ASN A 337 6.03 19.97 10.33
N THR A 338 5.30 19.18 9.60
CA THR A 338 4.74 17.91 10.09
C THR A 338 5.86 16.91 10.44
N VAL A 339 5.78 16.31 11.63
CA VAL A 339 6.82 15.38 12.14
C VAL A 339 6.61 13.98 11.55
N THR A 340 7.00 13.79 10.31
CA THR A 340 6.68 12.60 9.49
C THR A 340 7.40 11.32 9.90
N TYR A 341 8.42 11.40 10.74
CA TYR A 341 9.11 10.22 11.26
C TYR A 341 8.49 9.67 12.54
N ALA A 342 7.56 10.40 13.18
CA ALA A 342 6.93 10.03 14.46
C ALA A 342 5.66 10.87 14.67
N SER A 343 5.06 10.76 15.86
CA SER A 343 4.07 11.73 16.38
C SER A 343 2.76 11.84 15.58
N LEU A 344 2.37 10.79 14.89
CA LEU A 344 1.00 10.60 14.41
C LEU A 344 0.20 9.93 15.52
N ASP A 345 -0.71 10.67 16.13
CA ASP A 345 -1.62 10.14 17.13
C ASP A 345 -2.87 9.58 16.45
N MET A 346 -3.24 8.36 16.84
CA MET A 346 -4.39 7.64 16.30
C MET A 346 -5.10 6.88 17.42
N THR A 347 -6.34 6.50 17.21
CA THR A 347 -6.99 5.59 18.15
C THR A 347 -6.48 4.15 17.97
N PRO A 348 -6.64 3.27 18.99
CA PRO A 348 -6.20 1.88 18.84
C PRO A 348 -6.94 1.10 17.75
N ARG A 349 -8.14 1.56 17.34
CA ARG A 349 -8.95 0.90 16.31
C ARG A 349 -8.68 1.43 14.89
N ASP A 350 -7.98 2.55 14.75
CA ASP A 350 -7.52 3.13 13.49
C ASP A 350 -6.22 2.49 13.03
#